data_efd773993f147384ea22a732f372d10a
#
_entry.id   efd773993f147384ea22a732f372d10a
#
_cell.length_a   1.000
_cell.length_b   1.000
_cell.length_c   1.000
_cell.angle_alpha   90.00
_cell.angle_beta   90.00
_cell.angle_gamma   90.00
#
_symmetry.space_group_name_H-M   'P 1'
#
loop_
_entity.id
_entity.type
_entity.pdbx_description
1 polymer ?
#
loop_
_entity_poly.entity_id
_entity_poly.type
_entity_poly.pdbx_seq_one_letter_code
_entity_poly.pdbx_strand_id
1 'polypeptide(L)'
;MKRGNHKSASKSKDVLDFVNKQYNKEVSKGWIIPIPTEILPLLKNACVIPIGVTSQFTINERAETIQKLKLTHDCSWEGPSSFSINNRIDETKLAPLQYGRCILRVLHNLQHMR
;
A
#
# COMPACT_ATOMS: atom_id res chain seq x y z
N MET A 1 -22.87 -7.15 1.64
CA MET A 1 -22.25 -7.30 0.29
C MET A 1 -20.74 -7.47 0.48
N LYS A 2 -20.20 -8.68 0.23
CA LYS A 2 -18.77 -8.93 0.28
C LYS A 2 -18.12 -8.20 -0.90
N ARG A 3 -17.58 -7.02 -0.71
CA ARG A 3 -16.70 -6.41 -1.71
C ARG A 3 -15.32 -7.03 -1.56
N GLY A 4 -14.88 -7.74 -2.58
CA GLY A 4 -13.52 -8.25 -2.67
C GLY A 4 -12.51 -7.15 -3.03
N ASN A 5 -11.29 -7.56 -3.28
CA ASN A 5 -10.23 -6.70 -3.76
C ASN A 5 -10.54 -6.07 -5.12
N HIS A 6 -9.78 -5.06 -5.52
CA HIS A 6 -9.86 -4.50 -6.86
C HIS A 6 -9.60 -5.58 -7.92
N LYS A 7 -10.24 -5.46 -9.08
CA LYS A 7 -10.09 -6.42 -10.20
C LYS A 7 -8.62 -6.59 -10.62
N SER A 8 -7.79 -5.56 -10.43
CA SER A 8 -6.36 -5.62 -10.71
C SER A 8 -5.60 -6.65 -9.87
N ALA A 9 -6.07 -6.96 -8.65
CA ALA A 9 -5.44 -7.94 -7.77
C ALA A 9 -5.74 -9.40 -8.15
N SER A 10 -6.67 -9.62 -9.07
CA SER A 10 -7.07 -10.96 -9.56
C SER A 10 -7.11 -11.04 -11.08
N LYS A 11 -6.43 -10.13 -11.78
CA LYS A 11 -6.47 -9.99 -13.23
C LYS A 11 -5.95 -11.23 -13.97
N SER A 12 -4.95 -11.90 -13.43
CA SER A 12 -4.35 -13.10 -14.00
C SER A 12 -3.81 -14.02 -12.91
N LYS A 13 -3.46 -15.26 -13.28
CA LYS A 13 -2.82 -16.21 -12.37
C LYS A 13 -1.51 -15.65 -11.81
N ASP A 14 -0.67 -15.03 -12.66
CA ASP A 14 0.62 -14.48 -12.25
C ASP A 14 0.47 -13.38 -11.20
N VAL A 15 -0.58 -12.55 -11.33
CA VAL A 15 -0.89 -11.50 -10.35
C VAL A 15 -1.35 -12.12 -9.03
N LEU A 16 -2.20 -13.16 -9.07
CA LEU A 16 -2.61 -13.88 -7.86
C LEU A 16 -1.43 -14.54 -7.15
N ASP A 17 -0.55 -15.17 -7.90
CA ASP A 17 0.66 -15.80 -7.36
C ASP A 17 1.59 -14.75 -6.73
N PHE A 18 1.73 -13.58 -7.36
CA PHE A 18 2.46 -12.45 -6.79
C PHE A 18 1.86 -11.99 -5.45
N VAL A 19 0.53 -11.79 -5.40
CA VAL A 19 -0.17 -11.36 -4.18
C VAL A 19 0.03 -12.37 -3.06
N ASN A 20 -0.19 -13.66 -3.35
CA ASN A 20 -0.03 -14.74 -2.37
C ASN A 20 1.41 -14.82 -1.85
N LYS A 21 2.40 -14.73 -2.75
CA LYS A 21 3.82 -14.73 -2.38
C LYS A 21 4.18 -13.56 -1.49
N GLN A 22 3.65 -12.36 -1.79
CA GLN A 22 3.90 -11.17 -0.99
C GLN A 22 3.33 -11.31 0.42
N TYR A 23 2.06 -11.73 0.55
CA TYR A 23 1.45 -11.93 1.86
C TYR A 23 2.10 -13.04 2.66
N ASN A 24 2.42 -14.18 2.06
CA ASN A 24 3.12 -15.26 2.75
C ASN A 24 4.48 -14.81 3.30
N LYS A 25 5.20 -13.97 2.56
CA LYS A 25 6.45 -13.35 3.01
C LYS A 25 6.24 -12.44 4.21
N GLU A 26 5.17 -11.64 4.22
CA GLU A 26 4.86 -10.71 5.32
C GLU A 26 4.39 -11.46 6.57
N VAL A 27 3.59 -12.52 6.40
CA VAL A 27 3.20 -13.44 7.49
C VAL A 27 4.41 -14.10 8.09
N SER A 28 5.33 -14.63 7.28
CA SER A 28 6.55 -15.30 7.76
C SER A 28 7.47 -14.38 8.55
N LYS A 29 7.41 -13.07 8.29
CA LYS A 29 8.14 -12.04 9.03
C LYS A 29 7.42 -11.56 10.29
N GLY A 30 6.19 -12.01 10.54
CA GLY A 30 5.36 -11.56 11.64
C GLY A 30 4.84 -10.12 11.49
N TRP A 31 4.87 -9.55 10.27
CA TRP A 31 4.40 -8.18 10.02
C TRP A 31 2.89 -8.09 9.91
N ILE A 32 2.24 -9.17 9.46
CA ILE A 32 0.79 -9.30 9.36
C ILE A 32 0.32 -10.62 9.98
N ILE A 33 -0.90 -10.62 10.47
CA ILE A 33 -1.56 -11.78 11.05
C ILE A 33 -2.80 -12.09 10.22
N PRO A 34 -2.88 -13.25 9.55
CA PRO A 34 -4.11 -13.66 8.88
C PRO A 34 -5.18 -13.99 9.93
N ILE A 35 -6.36 -13.42 9.75
CA ILE A 35 -7.51 -13.69 10.61
C ILE A 35 -8.66 -14.25 9.79
N PRO A 36 -9.45 -15.19 10.34
CA PRO A 36 -10.68 -15.65 9.71
C PRO A 36 -11.67 -14.50 9.51
N THR A 37 -12.37 -14.52 8.38
CA THR A 37 -13.36 -13.47 8.02
C THR A 37 -14.50 -13.37 9.03
N GLU A 38 -14.80 -14.48 9.70
CA GLU A 38 -15.86 -14.61 10.72
C GLU A 38 -15.57 -13.79 11.99
N ILE A 39 -14.29 -13.52 12.25
CA ILE A 39 -13.87 -12.73 13.42
C ILE A 39 -14.01 -11.23 13.15
N LEU A 40 -14.04 -10.82 11.88
CA LEU A 40 -14.07 -9.40 11.52
C LEU A 40 -15.20 -8.59 12.18
N PRO A 41 -16.46 -9.08 12.29
CA PRO A 41 -17.54 -8.37 12.98
C PRO A 41 -17.30 -8.18 14.49
N LEU A 42 -16.44 -9.00 15.09
CA LEU A 42 -16.10 -8.94 16.52
C LEU A 42 -15.00 -7.90 16.80
N LEU A 43 -14.28 -7.46 15.78
CA LEU A 43 -13.21 -6.49 15.91
C LEU A 43 -13.78 -5.08 15.89
N LYS A 44 -13.80 -4.46 17.06
CA LYS A 44 -14.28 -3.09 17.23
C LYS A 44 -13.40 -2.13 16.39
N ASN A 45 -14.05 -1.26 15.62
CA ASN A 45 -13.37 -0.27 14.77
C ASN A 45 -12.48 -0.84 13.65
N ALA A 46 -12.60 -2.13 13.33
CA ALA A 46 -11.92 -2.69 12.19
C ALA A 46 -12.32 -1.99 10.89
N CYS A 47 -11.35 -1.73 10.03
CA CYS A 47 -11.59 -1.18 8.70
C CYS A 47 -11.04 -2.15 7.66
N VAL A 48 -11.88 -2.52 6.71
CA VAL A 48 -11.47 -3.37 5.58
C VAL A 48 -11.10 -2.48 4.42
N ILE A 49 -9.88 -2.62 3.93
CA ILE A 49 -9.40 -1.92 2.75
C ILE A 49 -9.17 -2.91 1.61
N PRO A 50 -9.66 -2.63 0.39
CA PRO A 50 -9.36 -3.45 -0.76
C PRO A 50 -7.90 -3.26 -1.18
N ILE A 51 -7.32 -4.34 -1.70
CA ILE A 51 -6.01 -4.28 -2.33
C ILE A 51 -6.15 -4.24 -3.85
N GLY A 52 -5.17 -3.62 -4.48
CA GLY A 52 -4.97 -3.62 -5.93
C GLY A 52 -3.53 -4.01 -6.27
N VAL A 53 -3.29 -4.29 -7.54
CA VAL A 53 -1.94 -4.50 -8.07
C VAL A 53 -1.73 -3.57 -9.25
N THR A 54 -0.65 -2.82 -9.22
CA THR A 54 -0.21 -1.96 -10.31
C THR A 54 1.09 -2.48 -10.90
N SER A 55 1.29 -2.17 -12.16
CA SER A 55 2.52 -2.45 -12.88
C SER A 55 3.36 -1.18 -12.96
N GLN A 56 4.60 -1.24 -12.57
CA GLN A 56 5.56 -0.14 -12.65
C GLN A 56 6.79 -0.59 -13.43
N PHE A 57 7.40 0.33 -14.14
CA PHE A 57 8.69 0.11 -14.75
C PHE A 57 9.79 0.62 -13.82
N THR A 58 10.83 -0.16 -13.67
CA THR A 58 12.02 0.20 -12.91
C THR A 58 13.25 -0.18 -13.71
N ILE A 59 14.39 0.42 -13.39
CA ILE A 59 15.67 0.11 -14.00
C ILE A 59 16.41 -0.84 -13.06
N ASN A 60 16.90 -1.96 -13.59
CA ASN A 60 17.73 -2.90 -12.85
C ASN A 60 19.21 -2.44 -12.80
N GLU A 61 20.05 -3.20 -12.12
CA GLU A 61 21.49 -2.91 -11.99
C GLU A 61 22.25 -2.90 -13.32
N ARG A 62 21.66 -3.50 -14.37
CA ARG A 62 22.21 -3.52 -15.75
C ARG A 62 21.67 -2.40 -16.64
N ALA A 63 21.01 -1.41 -16.05
CA ALA A 63 20.33 -0.31 -16.74
C ALA A 63 19.21 -0.75 -17.72
N GLU A 64 18.68 -1.97 -17.56
CA GLU A 64 17.57 -2.47 -18.35
C GLU A 64 16.23 -2.11 -17.68
N THR A 65 15.25 -1.68 -18.48
CA THR A 65 13.90 -1.42 -18.00
C THR A 65 13.17 -2.74 -17.76
N ILE A 66 12.81 -3.00 -16.51
CA ILE A 66 12.04 -4.16 -16.12
C ILE A 66 10.68 -3.77 -15.59
N GLN A 67 9.68 -4.60 -15.86
CA GLN A 67 8.34 -4.45 -15.29
C GLN A 67 8.28 -5.08 -13.90
N LYS A 68 7.78 -4.34 -12.93
CA LYS A 68 7.61 -4.79 -11.55
C LYS A 68 6.16 -4.63 -11.11
N LEU A 69 5.59 -5.67 -10.51
CA LEU A 69 4.30 -5.59 -9.86
C LEU A 69 4.44 -4.95 -8.47
N LYS A 70 3.49 -4.10 -8.13
CA LYS A 70 3.40 -3.44 -6.82
C LYS A 70 2.02 -3.63 -6.23
N LEU A 71 1.97 -4.07 -4.97
CA LEU A 71 0.75 -4.13 -4.19
C LEU A 71 0.36 -2.73 -3.74
N THR A 72 -0.92 -2.40 -3.84
CA THR A 72 -1.49 -1.14 -3.38
C THR A 72 -2.62 -1.41 -2.40
N HIS A 73 -2.75 -0.56 -1.38
CA HIS A 73 -3.83 -0.59 -0.40
C HIS A 73 -4.67 0.67 -0.57
N ASP A 74 -5.96 0.49 -0.82
CA ASP A 74 -6.89 1.61 -1.03
C ASP A 74 -7.42 2.13 0.31
N CYS A 75 -6.65 2.98 0.96
CA CYS A 75 -7.02 3.61 2.22
C CYS A 75 -8.10 4.69 2.07
N SER A 76 -8.42 5.08 0.84
CA SER A 76 -9.49 6.03 0.52
C SER A 76 -10.84 5.35 0.33
N TRP A 77 -10.86 4.01 0.25
CA TRP A 77 -12.11 3.28 0.04
C TRP A 77 -13.07 3.47 1.22
N GLU A 78 -14.26 3.97 0.91
CA GLU A 78 -15.36 4.11 1.86
C GLU A 78 -16.17 2.81 1.89
N GLY A 79 -16.08 2.10 2.99
CA GLY A 79 -16.87 0.90 3.24
C GLY A 79 -18.36 1.21 3.43
N PRO A 80 -19.17 0.22 3.82
CA PRO A 80 -20.59 0.41 4.12
C PRO A 80 -20.86 1.45 5.21
N SER A 81 -19.86 1.77 6.03
CA SER A 81 -19.93 2.75 7.11
C SER A 81 -19.64 4.19 6.67
N SER A 82 -19.44 4.45 5.38
CA SER A 82 -19.08 5.77 4.81
C SER A 82 -17.80 6.41 5.38
N PHE A 83 -16.93 5.61 6.00
CA PHE A 83 -15.66 6.10 6.55
C PHE A 83 -14.48 5.29 5.99
N SER A 84 -13.59 5.98 5.32
CA SER A 84 -12.30 5.42 4.90
C SER A 84 -11.26 5.55 6.03
N ILE A 85 -10.13 4.86 5.89
CA ILE A 85 -8.98 5.06 6.80
C ILE A 85 -8.52 6.52 6.74
N ASN A 86 -8.44 7.09 5.54
CA ASN A 86 -8.00 8.48 5.35
C ASN A 86 -8.91 9.48 6.07
N ASN A 87 -10.24 9.25 6.07
CA ASN A 87 -11.19 10.13 6.75
C ASN A 87 -11.13 10.05 8.29
N ARG A 88 -10.38 9.08 8.84
CA ARG A 88 -10.15 8.96 10.29
C ARG A 88 -8.92 9.74 10.76
N ILE A 89 -8.14 10.28 9.83
CA ILE A 89 -6.95 11.06 10.15
C ILE A 89 -7.40 12.45 10.58
N ASP A 90 -7.02 12.83 11.79
CA ASP A 90 -7.20 14.19 12.29
C ASP A 90 -6.03 15.06 11.82
N GLU A 91 -6.23 15.75 10.71
CA GLU A 91 -5.19 16.58 10.09
C GLU A 91 -4.70 17.70 11.01
N THR A 92 -5.51 18.11 11.97
CA THR A 92 -5.11 19.18 12.93
C THR A 92 -4.03 18.72 13.90
N LYS A 93 -3.88 17.40 14.08
CA LYS A 93 -2.86 16.77 14.93
C LYS A 93 -1.60 16.36 14.17
N LEU A 94 -1.61 16.48 12.85
CA LEU A 94 -0.45 16.16 12.04
C LEU A 94 0.52 17.34 12.00
N ALA A 95 1.81 17.04 12.16
CA ALA A 95 2.83 18.03 11.89
C ALA A 95 2.79 18.41 10.39
N PRO A 96 2.95 19.70 10.05
CA PRO A 96 2.94 20.11 8.65
C PRO A 96 4.03 19.40 7.86
N LEU A 97 3.68 18.87 6.69
CA LEU A 97 4.62 18.23 5.78
C LEU A 97 5.64 19.25 5.27
N GLN A 98 6.92 19.03 5.59
CA GLN A 98 7.99 19.96 5.25
C GLN A 98 8.72 19.57 3.94
N TYR A 99 7.97 19.26 2.89
CA TYR A 99 8.54 18.86 1.60
C TYR A 99 9.51 19.89 1.03
N GLY A 100 9.23 21.18 1.18
CA GLY A 100 10.10 22.25 0.70
C GLY A 100 11.52 22.21 1.29
N ARG A 101 11.64 21.85 2.57
CA ARG A 101 12.96 21.69 3.23
C ARG A 101 13.70 20.45 2.75
N CYS A 102 12.99 19.35 2.42
CA CYS A 102 13.61 18.15 1.88
C CYS A 102 14.24 18.40 0.51
N ILE A 103 13.56 19.14 -0.38
CA ILE A 103 14.06 19.50 -1.70
C ILE A 103 15.31 20.39 -1.58
N LEU A 104 15.26 21.44 -0.74
CA LEU A 104 16.39 22.32 -0.51
C LEU A 104 17.61 21.58 0.04
N ARG A 105 17.41 20.61 0.95
CA ARG A 105 18.49 19.78 1.49
C ARG A 105 19.11 18.88 0.41
N VAL A 106 18.29 18.29 -0.46
CA VAL A 106 18.80 17.49 -1.59
C VAL A 106 19.62 18.35 -2.55
N LEU A 107 19.12 19.54 -2.92
CA LEU A 107 19.83 20.46 -3.79
C LEU A 107 21.15 20.94 -3.18
N HIS A 108 21.16 21.26 -1.88
CA HIS A 108 22.36 21.64 -1.15
C HIS A 108 23.41 20.52 -1.16
N ASN A 109 23.00 19.29 -0.88
CA ASN A 109 23.91 18.14 -0.90
C ASN A 109 24.48 17.87 -2.29
N LEU A 110 23.66 18.02 -3.37
CA LEU A 110 24.14 17.87 -4.74
C LEU A 110 25.19 18.91 -5.13
N GLN A 111 25.09 20.15 -4.63
CA GLN A 111 26.10 21.19 -4.86
C GLN A 111 27.45 20.87 -4.21
N HIS A 112 27.44 20.15 -3.08
CA HIS A 112 28.65 19.81 -2.32
C HIS A 112 29.27 18.46 -2.71
N MET A 113 28.65 17.70 -3.62
CA MET A 113 29.16 16.45 -4.15
C MET A 113 30.06 16.63 -5.40
N ARG A 114 30.41 17.84 -5.78
CA ARG A 114 31.31 18.14 -6.89
C ARG A 114 32.76 18.25 -6.43
#